data_77cb29cbb990eafbdb7c76436ef26ff5
#
_entry.id   77cb29cbb990eafbdb7c76436ef26ff5
#
_cell.length_a   1.000
_cell.length_b   1.000
_cell.length_c   1.000
_cell.angle_alpha   90.00
_cell.angle_beta   90.00
_cell.angle_gamma   90.00
#
_symmetry.space_group_name_H-M   'P 1'
#
loop_
_entity.id
_entity.type
_entity.pdbx_description
1 polymer ?
#
loop_
_entity_poly.entity_id
_entity_poly.type
_entity_poly.pdbx_seq_one_letter_code
_entity_poly.pdbx_strand_id
1 'polypeptide(L)'
;MIETTRHKIRILVAERIDLIRLGIRYLFENHPVIGLVHETNVIVGLPELTARHQPDVILLDTDLSNDQCAEHVSQLRKSCLHSKILLFSHLHADHLRFNTLPLGISGIISKSSSSRLLVNAICAIYANRDWHVTLSD
;
A
#
# COMPACT_ATOMS: atom_id res chain seq x y z
N MET A 1 27.93 3.14 -23.42
CA MET A 1 27.37 2.27 -22.41
C MET A 1 25.90 2.57 -22.20
N ILE A 2 25.13 1.55 -22.19
CA ILE A 2 23.71 1.73 -21.99
C ILE A 2 23.42 1.74 -20.50
N GLU A 3 22.90 2.85 -20.06
CA GLU A 3 22.49 2.98 -18.70
C GLU A 3 21.13 2.37 -18.52
N THR A 4 21.06 1.31 -17.74
CA THR A 4 19.77 0.73 -17.41
C THR A 4 19.09 1.61 -16.38
N THR A 5 18.07 2.30 -16.81
CA THR A 5 17.26 3.05 -15.89
C THR A 5 16.48 2.06 -15.04
N ARG A 6 16.81 1.99 -13.76
CA ARG A 6 16.01 1.19 -12.86
C ARG A 6 14.69 1.86 -12.64
N HIS A 7 13.64 1.14 -12.93
CA HIS A 7 12.32 1.61 -12.58
C HIS A 7 12.10 1.42 -11.11
N LYS A 8 11.74 2.49 -10.42
CA LYS A 8 11.37 2.40 -9.02
C LYS A 8 10.04 1.68 -8.90
N ILE A 9 9.84 1.07 -7.74
CA ILE A 9 8.53 0.53 -7.37
C ILE A 9 7.59 1.72 -7.23
N ARG A 10 6.50 1.72 -7.98
CA ARG A 10 5.58 2.85 -8.04
C ARG A 10 4.45 2.66 -7.03
N ILE A 11 4.37 3.59 -6.07
CA ILE A 11 3.45 3.48 -4.95
C ILE A 11 2.36 4.54 -5.04
N LEU A 12 1.11 4.11 -4.89
CA LEU A 12 -0.03 4.99 -4.68
C LEU A 12 -0.43 4.87 -3.21
N VAL A 13 -0.52 5.99 -2.52
CA VAL A 13 -0.85 6.00 -1.09
C VAL A 13 -2.24 6.59 -0.88
N ALA A 14 -3.09 5.84 -0.20
CA ALA A 14 -4.39 6.31 0.24
C ALA A 14 -4.38 6.31 1.77
N GLU A 15 -4.25 7.48 2.37
CA GLU A 15 -4.05 7.63 3.80
C GLU A 15 -4.79 8.86 4.30
N ARG A 16 -5.63 8.68 5.32
CA ARG A 16 -6.47 9.72 5.86
C ARG A 16 -5.69 10.80 6.62
N ILE A 17 -4.65 10.42 7.33
CA ILE A 17 -3.96 11.31 8.25
C ILE A 17 -2.85 12.08 7.54
N ASP A 18 -2.97 13.42 7.56
CA ASP A 18 -2.00 14.31 6.91
C ASP A 18 -0.57 14.07 7.34
N LEU A 19 -0.37 13.92 8.64
CA LEU A 19 0.97 13.77 9.18
C LEU A 19 1.63 12.47 8.70
N ILE A 20 0.84 11.41 8.57
CA ILE A 20 1.35 10.15 8.06
C ILE A 20 1.70 10.28 6.57
N ARG A 21 0.84 10.93 5.77
CA ARG A 21 1.17 11.15 4.36
C ARG A 21 2.44 11.98 4.20
N LEU A 22 2.61 12.99 5.03
CA LEU A 22 3.81 13.82 5.02
C LEU A 22 5.05 12.98 5.32
N GLY A 23 4.97 12.11 6.31
CA GLY A 23 6.07 11.21 6.65
C GLY A 23 6.41 10.25 5.52
N ILE A 24 5.38 9.70 4.88
CA ILE A 24 5.58 8.79 3.74
C ILE A 24 6.20 9.55 2.56
N ARG A 25 5.71 10.75 2.28
CA ARG A 25 6.26 11.58 1.22
C ARG A 25 7.74 11.85 1.46
N TYR A 26 8.09 12.19 2.68
CA TYR A 26 9.48 12.43 3.06
C TYR A 26 10.33 11.16 2.92
N LEU A 27 9.78 10.03 3.36
CA LEU A 27 10.49 8.75 3.29
C LEU A 27 10.80 8.35 1.86
N PHE A 28 9.86 8.55 0.94
CA PHE A 28 10.02 8.09 -0.44
C PHE A 28 10.63 9.14 -1.36
N GLU A 29 10.73 10.39 -0.92
CA GLU A 29 11.39 11.41 -1.69
C GLU A 29 12.86 11.04 -1.85
N ASN A 30 13.32 10.95 -3.08
CA ASN A 30 14.70 10.57 -3.39
C ASN A 30 15.08 9.15 -2.94
N HIS A 31 14.08 8.31 -2.64
CA HIS A 31 14.39 6.93 -2.28
C HIS A 31 14.91 6.20 -3.53
N PRO A 32 15.97 5.39 -3.38
CA PRO A 32 16.57 4.74 -4.56
C PRO A 32 15.69 3.67 -5.21
N VAL A 33 14.77 3.08 -4.47
CA VAL A 33 14.01 1.90 -4.93
C VAL A 33 12.52 2.19 -5.08
N ILE A 34 11.99 3.13 -4.29
CA ILE A 34 10.55 3.38 -4.23
C ILE A 34 10.24 4.79 -4.69
N GLY A 35 9.21 4.93 -5.51
CA GLY A 35 8.73 6.23 -5.97
C GLY A 35 7.25 6.40 -5.67
N LEU A 36 6.90 7.50 -5.02
CA LEU A 36 5.51 7.86 -4.77
C LEU A 36 4.93 8.48 -6.05
N VAL A 37 3.91 7.84 -6.63
CA VAL A 37 3.32 8.36 -7.87
C VAL A 37 2.10 9.21 -7.62
N HIS A 38 1.39 8.97 -6.52
CA HIS A 38 0.24 9.79 -6.16
C HIS A 38 -0.15 9.50 -4.72
N GLU A 39 -0.79 10.48 -4.08
CA GLU A 39 -1.35 10.28 -2.75
C GLU A 39 -2.73 10.90 -2.67
N THR A 40 -3.60 10.32 -1.86
CA THR A 40 -4.93 10.83 -1.63
C THR A 40 -5.33 10.61 -0.17
N ASN A 41 -6.25 11.42 0.32
CA ASN A 41 -6.76 11.28 1.67
C ASN A 41 -8.22 10.81 1.71
N VAL A 42 -8.77 10.43 0.56
CA VAL A 42 -10.15 9.97 0.47
C VAL A 42 -10.23 8.71 -0.36
N ILE A 43 -11.27 7.91 -0.08
CA ILE A 43 -11.49 6.68 -0.84
C ILE A 43 -12.23 6.95 -2.15
N VAL A 44 -13.02 8.02 -2.19
CA VAL A 44 -13.78 8.38 -3.38
C VAL A 44 -12.81 8.75 -4.50
N GLY A 45 -13.01 8.15 -5.66
CA GLY A 45 -12.13 8.39 -6.81
C GLY A 45 -10.86 7.56 -6.82
N LEU A 46 -10.63 6.74 -5.80
CA LEU A 46 -9.42 5.92 -5.73
C LEU A 46 -9.33 4.90 -6.87
N PRO A 47 -10.43 4.20 -7.26
CA PRO A 47 -10.34 3.31 -8.42
C PRO A 47 -9.89 4.01 -9.70
N GLU A 48 -10.39 5.23 -9.93
CA GLU A 48 -10.02 6.02 -11.11
C GLU A 48 -8.56 6.45 -11.08
N LEU A 49 -8.07 6.84 -9.90
CA LEU A 49 -6.66 7.18 -9.72
C LEU A 49 -5.78 5.96 -9.94
N THR A 50 -6.22 4.80 -9.45
CA THR A 50 -5.49 3.55 -9.61
C THR A 50 -5.42 3.17 -11.10
N ALA A 51 -6.53 3.30 -11.81
CA ALA A 51 -6.55 3.02 -13.23
C ALA A 51 -5.64 3.97 -14.01
N ARG A 52 -5.62 5.25 -13.62
CA ARG A 52 -4.80 6.25 -14.29
C ARG A 52 -3.32 6.03 -14.06
N HIS A 53 -2.92 5.75 -12.83
CA HIS A 53 -1.50 5.68 -12.46
C HIS A 53 -0.91 4.28 -12.61
N GLN A 54 -1.74 3.25 -12.59
CA GLN A 54 -1.29 1.85 -12.70
C GLN A 54 -0.12 1.57 -11.75
N PRO A 55 -0.31 1.80 -10.44
CA PRO A 55 0.78 1.62 -9.49
C PRO A 55 1.15 0.15 -9.32
N ASP A 56 2.37 -0.09 -8.88
CA ASP A 56 2.81 -1.44 -8.52
C ASP A 56 2.24 -1.87 -7.17
N VAL A 57 2.16 -0.93 -6.23
CA VAL A 57 1.67 -1.19 -4.89
C VAL A 57 0.74 -0.05 -4.48
N ILE A 58 -0.38 -0.42 -3.90
CA ILE A 58 -1.30 0.52 -3.26
C ILE A 58 -1.16 0.33 -1.75
N LEU A 59 -0.73 1.37 -1.06
CA LEU A 59 -0.71 1.39 0.40
C LEU A 59 -2.03 1.98 0.86
N LEU A 60 -2.88 1.15 1.42
CA LEU A 60 -4.26 1.52 1.73
C LEU A 60 -4.50 1.57 3.22
N ASP A 61 -4.80 2.77 3.72
CA ASP A 61 -5.22 3.01 5.09
C ASP A 61 -6.58 2.33 5.31
N THR A 62 -6.62 1.39 6.25
CA THR A 62 -7.86 0.65 6.52
C THR A 62 -8.96 1.54 7.06
N ASP A 63 -8.62 2.65 7.70
CA ASP A 63 -9.64 3.56 8.22
C ASP A 63 -10.38 4.33 7.13
N LEU A 64 -9.78 4.47 5.96
CA LEU A 64 -10.49 5.07 4.83
C LEU A 64 -11.64 4.21 4.35
N SER A 65 -11.50 2.90 4.48
CA SER A 65 -12.50 1.96 3.99
C SER A 65 -13.57 1.64 5.02
N ASN A 66 -13.31 1.89 6.30
CA ASN A 66 -14.21 1.52 7.37
C ASN A 66 -14.63 0.04 7.26
N ASP A 67 -15.92 -0.22 7.28
CA ASP A 67 -16.44 -1.59 7.20
C ASP A 67 -16.47 -2.13 5.77
N GLN A 68 -16.12 -1.31 4.79
CA GLN A 68 -16.23 -1.67 3.39
C GLN A 68 -14.87 -2.00 2.75
N CYS A 69 -13.92 -2.41 3.57
CA CYS A 69 -12.56 -2.70 3.09
C CYS A 69 -12.56 -3.76 2.00
N ALA A 70 -13.34 -4.83 2.20
CA ALA A 70 -13.45 -5.91 1.23
C ALA A 70 -13.91 -5.43 -0.14
N GLU A 71 -14.93 -4.60 -0.15
CA GLU A 71 -15.51 -4.07 -1.37
C GLU A 71 -14.54 -3.13 -2.07
N HIS A 72 -13.88 -2.26 -1.30
CA HIS A 72 -12.91 -1.33 -1.87
C HIS A 72 -11.72 -2.06 -2.47
N VAL A 73 -11.21 -3.09 -1.78
CA VAL A 73 -10.11 -3.90 -2.31
C VAL A 73 -10.50 -4.55 -3.63
N SER A 74 -11.71 -5.10 -3.69
CA SER A 74 -12.22 -5.72 -4.91
C SER A 74 -12.25 -4.74 -6.07
N GLN A 75 -12.73 -3.51 -5.82
CA GLN A 75 -12.79 -2.49 -6.86
C GLN A 75 -11.40 -2.08 -7.33
N LEU A 76 -10.47 -1.94 -6.41
CA LEU A 76 -9.10 -1.55 -6.76
C LEU A 76 -8.41 -2.62 -7.59
N ARG A 77 -8.63 -3.88 -7.27
CA ARG A 77 -8.04 -4.97 -8.04
C ARG A 77 -8.57 -4.99 -9.47
N LYS A 78 -9.82 -4.61 -9.67
CA LYS A 78 -10.38 -4.50 -11.02
C LYS A 78 -9.81 -3.31 -11.78
N SER A 79 -9.44 -2.25 -11.07
CA SER A 79 -8.91 -1.03 -11.70
C SER A 79 -7.50 -1.20 -12.23
N CYS A 80 -6.71 -2.06 -11.59
CA CYS A 80 -5.35 -2.36 -12.03
C CYS A 80 -5.01 -3.78 -11.60
N LEU A 81 -4.94 -4.69 -12.56
CA LEU A 81 -4.77 -6.12 -12.26
C LEU A 81 -3.41 -6.44 -11.68
N HIS A 82 -2.39 -5.65 -11.98
CA HIS A 82 -1.06 -5.94 -11.48
C HIS A 82 -0.74 -5.27 -10.14
N SER A 83 -1.59 -4.35 -9.68
CA SER A 83 -1.33 -3.67 -8.42
C SER A 83 -1.45 -4.63 -7.24
N LYS A 84 -0.46 -4.59 -6.37
CA LYS A 84 -0.51 -5.30 -5.10
C LYS A 84 -1.09 -4.37 -4.05
N ILE A 85 -1.86 -4.90 -3.12
CA ILE A 85 -2.47 -4.08 -2.08
C ILE A 85 -1.86 -4.42 -0.74
N LEU A 86 -1.29 -3.42 -0.09
CA LEU A 86 -0.73 -3.52 1.25
C LEU A 86 -1.62 -2.69 2.18
N LEU A 87 -2.30 -3.34 3.10
CA LEU A 87 -3.13 -2.64 4.06
C LEU A 87 -2.27 -2.02 5.14
N PHE A 88 -2.59 -0.79 5.49
CA PHE A 88 -1.86 0.00 6.47
C PHE A 88 -2.80 0.31 7.61
N SER A 89 -2.56 -0.28 8.78
CA SER A 89 -3.50 -0.25 9.89
C SER A 89 -2.83 0.04 11.20
N HIS A 90 -3.48 0.83 12.04
CA HIS A 90 -3.02 1.03 13.42
C HIS A 90 -3.70 0.08 14.39
N LEU A 91 -4.66 -0.71 13.90
CA LEU A 91 -5.30 -1.73 14.70
C LEU A 91 -4.49 -3.03 14.67
N HIS A 92 -4.83 -3.93 15.56
CA HIS A 92 -4.21 -5.25 15.54
C HIS A 92 -4.54 -5.93 14.22
N ALA A 93 -3.51 -6.37 13.54
CA ALA A 93 -3.66 -6.95 12.21
C ALA A 93 -4.56 -8.19 12.19
N ASP A 94 -4.74 -8.83 13.33
CA ASP A 94 -5.54 -10.04 13.42
C ASP A 94 -6.98 -9.85 12.94
N HIS A 95 -7.59 -8.74 13.33
CA HIS A 95 -8.97 -8.48 12.92
C HIS A 95 -9.11 -8.37 11.42
N LEU A 96 -8.09 -7.80 10.79
CA LEU A 96 -8.13 -7.59 9.35
C LEU A 96 -7.82 -8.87 8.59
N ARG A 97 -6.92 -9.70 9.11
CA ARG A 97 -6.54 -10.92 8.41
C ARG A 97 -7.72 -11.84 8.14
N PHE A 98 -8.57 -12.01 9.15
CA PHE A 98 -9.70 -12.92 9.00
C PHE A 98 -10.69 -12.45 7.95
N ASN A 99 -10.79 -11.14 7.74
CA ASN A 99 -11.80 -10.58 6.87
C ASN A 99 -11.28 -10.22 5.48
N THR A 100 -9.98 -9.98 5.34
CA THR A 100 -9.45 -9.36 4.12
C THR A 100 -8.46 -10.22 3.34
N LEU A 101 -7.70 -11.12 4.00
CA LEU A 101 -6.74 -11.96 3.29
C LEU A 101 -7.37 -12.79 2.18
N PRO A 102 -8.57 -13.37 2.38
CA PRO A 102 -9.18 -14.14 1.30
C PRO A 102 -9.50 -13.34 0.05
N LEU A 103 -9.45 -12.02 0.15
CA LEU A 103 -9.78 -11.14 -0.97
C LEU A 103 -8.59 -10.88 -1.89
N GLY A 104 -7.44 -11.48 -1.58
CA GLY A 104 -6.28 -11.34 -2.44
C GLY A 104 -5.45 -10.11 -2.18
N ILE A 105 -5.48 -9.58 -0.96
CA ILE A 105 -4.50 -8.55 -0.57
C ILE A 105 -3.14 -9.21 -0.40
N SER A 106 -2.08 -8.44 -0.60
CA SER A 106 -0.73 -8.98 -0.55
C SER A 106 -0.10 -8.91 0.82
N GLY A 107 -0.62 -8.06 1.70
CA GLY A 107 -0.10 -7.99 3.05
C GLY A 107 -0.79 -6.95 3.90
N ILE A 108 -0.46 -6.97 5.18
CA ILE A 108 -0.95 -6.02 6.18
C ILE A 108 0.25 -5.57 6.99
N ILE A 109 0.37 -4.26 7.20
CA ILE A 109 1.44 -3.72 8.03
C ILE A 109 0.87 -2.68 9.00
N SER A 110 1.44 -2.64 10.19
CA SER A 110 1.01 -1.72 11.23
C SER A 110 1.54 -0.32 10.97
N LYS A 111 0.72 0.68 11.26
CA LYS A 111 1.15 2.08 11.19
C LYS A 111 2.20 2.43 12.25
N SER A 112 2.36 1.60 13.26
CA SER A 112 3.40 1.78 14.25
C SER A 112 4.72 1.12 13.88
N SER A 113 4.80 0.50 12.70
CA SER A 113 6.02 -0.11 12.20
C SER A 113 7.07 0.95 11.89
N SER A 114 8.33 0.55 11.96
CA SER A 114 9.42 1.42 11.55
C SER A 114 9.35 1.69 10.05
N SER A 115 9.98 2.78 9.61
CA SER A 115 10.06 3.09 8.20
C SER A 115 10.80 1.99 7.43
N ARG A 116 11.80 1.38 8.04
CA ARG A 116 12.52 0.27 7.43
C ARG A 116 11.60 -0.90 7.17
N LEU A 117 10.74 -1.23 8.15
CA LEU A 117 9.83 -2.36 8.01
C LEU A 117 8.82 -2.09 6.90
N LEU A 118 8.34 -0.86 6.78
CA LEU A 118 7.43 -0.49 5.70
C LEU A 118 8.09 -0.68 4.34
N VAL A 119 9.32 -0.22 4.18
CA VAL A 119 10.07 -0.38 2.93
C VAL A 119 10.26 -1.87 2.63
N ASN A 120 10.61 -2.67 3.63
CA ASN A 120 10.81 -4.10 3.45
C ASN A 120 9.51 -4.79 3.01
N ALA A 121 8.39 -4.41 3.60
CA ALA A 121 7.09 -4.96 3.23
C ALA A 121 6.76 -4.65 1.77
N ILE A 122 6.96 -3.42 1.37
CA ILE A 122 6.70 -3.00 -0.02
C ILE A 122 7.55 -3.80 -0.99
N CYS A 123 8.84 -3.93 -0.71
CA CYS A 123 9.74 -4.68 -1.57
C CYS A 123 9.36 -6.16 -1.63
N ALA A 124 8.96 -6.74 -0.52
CA ALA A 124 8.57 -8.15 -0.46
C ALA A 124 7.33 -8.41 -1.31
N ILE A 125 6.28 -7.63 -1.16
CA ILE A 125 5.07 -7.87 -1.92
C ILE A 125 5.26 -7.56 -3.40
N TYR A 126 6.08 -6.56 -3.73
CA TYR A 126 6.41 -6.29 -5.12
C TYR A 126 7.10 -7.49 -5.77
N ALA A 127 7.90 -8.21 -5.00
CA ALA A 127 8.59 -9.41 -5.48
C ALA A 127 7.74 -10.69 -5.35
N ASN A 128 6.43 -10.53 -5.21
CA ASN A 128 5.47 -11.63 -5.08
C ASN A 128 5.65 -12.49 -3.83
N ARG A 129 6.20 -11.88 -2.77
CA ARG A 129 6.25 -12.54 -1.46
C ARG A 129 5.20 -11.90 -0.57
N ASP A 130 4.38 -12.72 0.07
CA ASP A 130 3.37 -12.22 0.96
C ASP A 130 4.00 -11.58 2.19
N TRP A 131 3.36 -10.57 2.73
CA TRP A 131 3.80 -9.91 3.94
C TRP A 131 2.69 -9.95 4.97
N HIS A 132 2.97 -10.59 6.08
CA HIS A 132 2.03 -10.68 7.19
C HIS A 132 2.67 -10.12 8.44
N VAL A 133 1.96 -9.23 9.11
CA VAL A 133 2.42 -8.70 10.38
C VAL A 133 2.23 -9.80 11.41
N THR A 134 3.30 -10.12 12.12
CA THR A 134 3.18 -11.03 13.25
C THR A 134 2.81 -10.20 14.48
N LEU A 135 2.11 -10.84 15.42
CA LEU A 135 1.67 -10.17 16.62
C LEU A 135 2.80 -9.67 17.51
N SER A 136 3.96 -10.28 17.36
CA SER A 136 5.13 -9.93 18.15
C SER A 136 5.90 -8.74 17.59
N ASP A 137 5.50 -8.24 16.47
CA ASP A 137 6.23 -7.15 15.79
C ASP A 137 5.70 -5.78 16.15
#